data_65497bd6bb32e35f291fd23cae6590d3
#
_entry.id   65497bd6bb32e35f291fd23cae6590d3
#
_cell.length_a   1.000
_cell.length_b   1.000
_cell.length_c   1.000
_cell.angle_alpha   90.00
_cell.angle_beta   90.00
_cell.angle_gamma   90.00
#
_symmetry.space_group_name_H-M   'P 1'
#
loop_
_entity.id
_entity.type
_entity.pdbx_description
1 polymer ?
#
loop_
_entity_poly.entity_id
_entity_poly.type
_entity_poly.pdbx_seq_one_letter_code
_entity_poly.pdbx_strand_id
1 'polypeptide(L)'
;MRKLFLAAVAAFAVSASSYAGGYLTNTNQNASYLRNPARLATFELDGAYSNPAGLAWIGEGWHFMFNWQNAAQTRKITSTFAPFAQNVNQLGNPTKTFKGEASAPFIPSLDVAYQKG
;
A
#
# COMPACT_ATOMS: atom_id res chain seq x y z
N MET A 1 20.99 -18.66 -17.84
CA MET A 1 20.70 -17.25 -17.54
C MET A 1 19.21 -16.91 -17.62
N ARG A 2 18.48 -17.21 -18.72
CA ARG A 2 17.02 -16.94 -18.84
C ARG A 2 16.16 -17.58 -17.72
N LYS A 3 16.46 -18.83 -17.31
CA LYS A 3 15.71 -19.54 -16.26
C LYS A 3 15.93 -18.93 -14.86
N LEU A 4 17.14 -18.45 -14.58
CA LEU A 4 17.47 -17.75 -13.33
C LEU A 4 16.79 -16.38 -13.23
N PHE A 5 16.71 -15.67 -14.36
CA PHE A 5 16.01 -14.39 -14.43
C PHE A 5 14.51 -14.54 -14.22
N LEU A 6 13.89 -15.56 -14.84
CA LEU A 6 12.48 -15.88 -14.64
C LEU A 6 12.18 -16.32 -13.20
N ALA A 7 13.07 -17.08 -12.57
CA ALA A 7 12.93 -17.48 -11.17
C ALA A 7 13.05 -16.29 -10.21
N ALA A 8 13.95 -15.33 -10.49
CA ALA A 8 14.08 -14.12 -9.71
C ALA A 8 12.85 -13.22 -9.83
N VAL A 9 12.31 -13.04 -11.04
CA VAL A 9 11.07 -12.29 -11.28
C VAL A 9 9.88 -12.95 -10.58
N ALA A 10 9.77 -14.29 -10.65
CA ALA A 10 8.73 -15.03 -9.94
C ALA A 10 8.86 -14.93 -8.42
N ALA A 11 10.07 -14.94 -7.88
CA ALA A 11 10.31 -14.77 -6.44
C ALA A 11 9.91 -13.36 -5.94
N PHE A 12 10.14 -12.33 -6.75
CA PHE A 12 9.67 -10.98 -6.45
C PHE A 12 8.14 -10.85 -6.50
N ALA A 13 7.49 -11.56 -7.40
CA ALA A 13 6.04 -11.56 -7.52
C ALA A 13 5.33 -12.26 -6.34
N VAL A 14 5.99 -13.21 -5.67
CA VAL A 14 5.41 -13.97 -4.55
C VAL A 14 5.61 -13.28 -3.20
N SER A 15 6.52 -12.30 -3.10
CA SER A 15 6.82 -11.60 -1.85
C SER A 15 5.84 -10.47 -1.49
N ALA A 16 4.80 -10.24 -2.28
CA ALA A 16 3.71 -9.37 -1.90
C ALA A 16 2.83 -10.06 -0.84
N SER A 17 3.30 -10.10 0.39
CA SER A 17 2.43 -10.38 1.52
C SER A 17 1.38 -9.28 1.58
N SER A 18 0.20 -9.55 1.02
CA SER A 18 -0.94 -8.66 1.14
C SER A 18 -1.39 -8.69 2.60
N TYR A 19 -0.91 -7.76 3.38
CA TYR A 19 -1.54 -7.43 4.63
C TYR A 19 -2.87 -6.75 4.32
N ALA A 20 -3.93 -7.53 4.24
CA ALA A 20 -5.30 -7.04 4.15
C ALA A 20 -5.71 -6.43 5.49
N GLY A 21 -4.97 -5.43 5.95
CA GLY A 21 -5.34 -4.60 7.08
C GLY A 21 -6.12 -3.41 6.55
N GLY A 22 -7.43 -3.40 6.67
CA GLY A 22 -8.32 -2.39 6.12
C GLY A 22 -8.22 -1.00 6.75
N TYR A 23 -7.03 -0.55 7.12
CA TYR A 23 -6.80 0.75 7.77
C TYR A 23 -5.92 1.69 6.97
N LEU A 24 -5.19 1.20 5.98
CA LEU A 24 -4.45 2.06 5.08
C LEU A 24 -5.38 2.48 3.95
N THR A 25 -5.50 3.79 3.77
CA THR A 25 -6.10 4.34 2.56
C THR A 25 -5.32 3.83 1.35
N ASN A 26 -6.03 3.51 0.27
CA ASN A 26 -5.36 3.14 -0.97
C ASN A 26 -4.51 4.33 -1.45
N THR A 27 -3.21 4.18 -1.40
CA THR A 27 -2.25 5.21 -1.81
C THR A 27 -1.73 4.98 -3.22
N ASN A 28 -2.16 3.89 -3.88
CA ASN A 28 -1.60 3.37 -5.13
C ASN A 28 -0.07 3.24 -5.08
N GLN A 29 0.49 3.22 -3.86
CA GLN A 29 1.93 3.16 -3.57
C GLN A 29 2.74 4.24 -4.31
N ASN A 30 2.12 5.39 -4.59
CA ASN A 30 2.68 6.44 -5.41
C ASN A 30 2.57 7.81 -4.74
N ALA A 31 3.68 8.54 -4.68
CA ALA A 31 3.73 9.88 -4.09
C ALA A 31 2.91 10.91 -4.89
N SER A 32 2.81 10.75 -6.21
CA SER A 32 1.99 11.63 -7.06
C SER A 32 0.51 11.49 -6.72
N TYR A 33 0.04 10.26 -6.44
CA TYR A 33 -1.32 10.03 -5.99
C TYR A 33 -1.62 10.68 -4.64
N LEU A 34 -0.68 10.59 -3.69
CA LEU A 34 -0.84 11.24 -2.38
C LEU A 34 -0.91 12.76 -2.49
N ARG A 35 -0.16 13.34 -3.40
CA ARG A 35 -0.18 14.79 -3.66
C ARG A 35 -1.46 15.24 -4.34
N ASN A 36 -1.95 14.45 -5.29
CA ASN A 36 -3.18 14.72 -6.04
C ASN A 36 -3.86 13.41 -6.42
N PRO A 37 -4.93 13.01 -5.72
CA PRO A 37 -5.64 11.75 -5.98
C PRO A 37 -6.45 11.76 -7.29
N ALA A 38 -6.62 12.91 -7.93
CA ALA A 38 -7.27 13.02 -9.23
C ALA A 38 -6.33 12.59 -10.37
N ARG A 39 -5.95 11.30 -10.38
CA ARG A 39 -4.96 10.74 -11.34
C ARG A 39 -5.57 10.03 -12.56
N LEU A 40 -6.89 10.06 -12.72
CA LEU A 40 -7.55 9.36 -13.84
C LEU A 40 -7.18 9.89 -15.23
N ALA A 41 -6.65 11.10 -15.31
CA ALA A 41 -6.19 11.72 -16.56
C ALA A 41 -4.66 11.93 -16.58
N THR A 42 -3.91 11.16 -15.79
CA THR A 42 -2.44 11.28 -15.78
C THR A 42 -1.83 10.77 -17.09
N PHE A 43 -0.78 11.45 -17.53
CA PHE A 43 0.12 11.02 -18.62
C PHE A 43 1.52 10.67 -18.09
N GLU A 44 1.67 10.55 -16.77
CA GLU A 44 2.91 10.16 -16.12
C GLU A 44 2.97 8.65 -15.92
N LEU A 45 4.09 8.14 -15.44
CA LEU A 45 4.33 6.71 -15.31
C LEU A 45 3.39 6.01 -14.30
N ASP A 46 2.87 6.75 -13.31
CA ASP A 46 1.83 6.26 -12.41
C ASP A 46 0.49 5.95 -13.11
N GLY A 47 0.37 6.35 -14.38
CA GLY A 47 -0.70 5.91 -15.26
C GLY A 47 -0.79 4.40 -15.41
N ALA A 48 0.30 3.66 -15.19
CA ALA A 48 0.30 2.18 -15.17
C ALA A 48 -0.81 1.62 -14.26
N TYR A 49 -1.11 2.31 -13.17
CA TYR A 49 -2.15 1.94 -12.21
C TYR A 49 -3.48 2.67 -12.46
N SER A 50 -3.44 3.98 -12.67
CA SER A 50 -4.65 4.83 -12.64
C SER A 50 -5.22 5.16 -14.02
N ASN A 51 -4.37 5.21 -15.06
CA ASN A 51 -4.77 5.51 -16.44
C ASN A 51 -3.83 4.83 -17.44
N PRO A 52 -3.93 3.52 -17.67
CA PRO A 52 -3.03 2.81 -18.59
C PRO A 52 -3.00 3.38 -20.01
N ALA A 53 -4.12 3.92 -20.48
CA ALA A 53 -4.17 4.57 -21.79
C ALA A 53 -3.30 5.85 -21.86
N GLY A 54 -3.09 6.52 -20.74
CA GLY A 54 -2.23 7.70 -20.65
C GLY A 54 -0.76 7.38 -20.89
N LEU A 55 -0.34 6.13 -20.70
CA LEU A 55 1.04 5.72 -20.96
C LEU A 55 1.46 5.86 -22.44
N ALA A 56 0.50 5.86 -23.36
CA ALA A 56 0.79 6.11 -24.77
C ALA A 56 1.34 7.53 -25.03
N TRP A 57 1.26 8.42 -24.05
CA TRP A 57 1.64 9.83 -24.16
C TRP A 57 2.89 10.20 -23.35
N ILE A 58 3.54 9.23 -22.66
CA ILE A 58 4.71 9.52 -21.82
C ILE A 58 5.99 9.87 -22.59
N GLY A 59 5.94 9.86 -23.93
CA GLY A 59 7.12 10.07 -24.78
C GLY A 59 7.89 8.78 -25.06
N GLU A 60 8.82 8.85 -26.02
CA GLU A 60 9.62 7.69 -26.41
C GLU A 60 10.76 7.43 -25.44
N GLY A 61 11.08 6.14 -25.26
CA GLY A 61 12.21 5.70 -24.46
C GLY A 61 11.84 4.92 -23.22
N TRP A 62 12.80 4.77 -22.35
CA TRP A 62 12.65 4.12 -21.05
C TRP A 62 12.25 5.11 -19.98
N HIS A 63 11.25 4.76 -19.19
CA HIS A 63 10.75 5.52 -18.06
C HIS A 63 10.81 4.69 -16.79
N PHE A 64 11.33 5.30 -15.71
CA PHE A 64 11.49 4.65 -14.42
C PHE A 64 10.93 5.55 -13.34
N MET A 65 10.15 4.97 -12.43
CA MET A 65 9.67 5.67 -11.25
C MET A 65 9.83 4.76 -10.04
N PHE A 66 10.47 5.29 -9.00
CA PHE A 66 10.59 4.63 -7.72
C PHE A 66 9.87 5.45 -6.67
N ASN A 67 9.01 4.79 -5.89
CA ASN A 67 8.37 5.38 -4.74
C ASN A 67 8.67 4.57 -3.49
N TRP A 68 8.72 5.26 -2.38
CA TRP A 68 8.87 4.68 -1.07
C TRP A 68 7.89 5.34 -0.12
N GLN A 69 7.18 4.50 0.64
CA GLN A 69 6.25 4.94 1.66
C GLN A 69 6.68 4.41 3.02
N ASN A 70 6.45 5.24 4.04
CA ASN A 70 6.52 4.85 5.44
C ASN A 70 5.12 5.03 6.02
N ALA A 71 4.54 3.96 6.54
CA ALA A 71 3.22 3.98 7.16
C ALA A 71 3.33 3.62 8.63
N ALA A 72 2.83 4.49 9.49
CA ALA A 72 2.66 4.22 10.92
C ALA A 72 1.22 4.56 11.32
N GLN A 73 0.55 3.63 11.96
CA GLN A 73 -0.85 3.77 12.32
C GLN A 73 -1.10 3.29 13.74
N THR A 74 -1.82 4.09 14.49
CA THR A 74 -2.30 3.73 15.83
C THR A 74 -3.82 3.82 15.86
N ARG A 75 -4.47 2.80 16.39
CA ARG A 75 -5.92 2.76 16.57
C ARG A 75 -6.27 2.43 18.01
N LYS A 76 -7.17 3.21 18.59
CA LYS A 76 -7.80 2.91 19.86
C LYS A 76 -9.27 2.58 19.63
N ILE A 77 -9.72 1.43 20.15
CA ILE A 77 -11.11 1.01 20.11
C ILE A 77 -11.56 0.85 21.56
N THR A 78 -12.51 1.67 21.97
CA THR A 78 -13.16 1.51 23.26
C THR A 78 -14.48 0.80 23.03
N SER A 79 -14.63 -0.37 23.65
CA SER A 79 -15.81 -1.20 23.55
C SER A 79 -16.39 -1.46 24.94
N THR A 80 -17.71 -1.37 25.04
CA THR A 80 -18.45 -1.69 26.25
C THR A 80 -19.21 -2.99 26.01
N PHE A 81 -18.91 -4.02 26.80
CA PHE A 81 -19.49 -5.33 26.67
C PHE A 81 -19.60 -5.96 28.07
N ALA A 82 -20.82 -6.30 28.50
CA ALA A 82 -21.08 -6.76 29.85
C ALA A 82 -20.13 -7.88 30.35
N PRO A 83 -19.78 -8.91 29.54
CA PRO A 83 -18.84 -9.94 29.98
C PRO A 83 -17.43 -9.42 30.32
N PHE A 84 -17.04 -8.24 29.91
CA PHE A 84 -15.73 -7.67 30.32
C PHE A 84 -15.67 -7.40 31.82
N ALA A 85 -16.81 -7.12 32.46
CA ALA A 85 -16.90 -6.91 33.92
C ALA A 85 -16.55 -8.16 34.71
N GLN A 86 -16.70 -9.35 34.13
CA GLN A 86 -16.37 -10.62 34.79
C GLN A 86 -14.89 -10.96 34.77
N ASN A 87 -14.11 -10.23 33.98
CA ASN A 87 -12.66 -10.46 33.89
C ASN A 87 -11.98 -9.88 35.13
N VAL A 88 -11.16 -10.69 35.80
CA VAL A 88 -10.43 -10.32 37.05
C VAL A 88 -9.64 -9.03 36.89
N ASN A 89 -9.11 -8.76 35.67
CA ASN A 89 -8.33 -7.56 35.39
C ASN A 89 -9.19 -6.31 35.12
N GLN A 90 -10.49 -6.43 35.02
CA GLN A 90 -11.40 -5.30 34.71
C GLN A 90 -12.18 -4.79 35.93
N LEU A 91 -12.10 -5.51 37.09
CA LEU A 91 -12.71 -5.13 38.39
C LEU A 91 -14.15 -4.60 38.28
N GLY A 92 -15.02 -5.30 37.54
CA GLY A 92 -16.41 -4.92 37.35
C GLY A 92 -16.67 -3.85 36.30
N ASN A 93 -15.65 -3.38 35.58
CA ASN A 93 -15.81 -2.41 34.51
C ASN A 93 -16.15 -3.11 33.18
N PRO A 94 -17.32 -2.83 32.57
CA PRO A 94 -17.72 -3.44 31.31
C PRO A 94 -17.02 -2.81 30.09
N THR A 95 -16.27 -1.71 30.31
CA THR A 95 -15.63 -0.96 29.22
C THR A 95 -14.15 -1.29 29.15
N LYS A 96 -13.70 -1.68 27.95
CA LYS A 96 -12.29 -2.00 27.68
C LYS A 96 -11.79 -1.22 26.45
N THR A 97 -10.58 -0.70 26.58
CA THR A 97 -9.88 -0.05 25.47
C THR A 97 -8.82 -0.98 24.91
N PHE A 98 -8.92 -1.22 23.61
CA PHE A 98 -7.94 -1.96 22.83
C PHE A 98 -7.10 -0.98 22.03
N LYS A 99 -5.79 -1.12 22.08
CA LYS A 99 -4.86 -0.33 21.29
C LYS A 99 -4.19 -1.25 20.27
N GLY A 100 -4.36 -0.91 18.99
CA GLY A 100 -3.66 -1.55 17.89
C GLY A 100 -2.61 -0.59 17.34
N GLU A 101 -1.43 -1.09 17.08
CA GLU A 101 -0.34 -0.37 16.42
C GLU A 101 0.11 -1.18 15.21
N ALA A 102 0.20 -0.53 14.06
CA ALA A 102 0.73 -1.10 12.83
C ALA A 102 1.79 -0.18 12.26
N SER A 103 2.93 -0.75 11.88
CA SER A 103 4.03 0.00 11.29
C SER A 103 4.59 -0.76 10.10
N ALA A 104 4.72 -0.07 8.99
CA ALA A 104 5.40 -0.54 7.79
C ALA A 104 6.40 0.54 7.36
N PRO A 105 7.65 0.47 7.83
CA PRO A 105 8.64 1.53 7.61
C PRO A 105 9.11 1.63 6.17
N PHE A 106 8.93 0.57 5.39
CA PHE A 106 9.39 0.52 4.00
C PHE A 106 8.38 -0.21 3.11
N ILE A 107 7.66 0.55 2.30
CA ILE A 107 6.74 0.04 1.28
C ILE A 107 7.23 0.61 -0.05
N PRO A 108 8.07 -0.13 -0.80
CA PRO A 108 8.57 0.33 -2.08
C PRO A 108 7.59 0.06 -3.20
N SER A 109 7.60 0.91 -4.24
CA SER A 109 7.06 0.59 -5.55
C SER A 109 8.05 1.00 -6.64
N LEU A 110 8.09 0.21 -7.70
CA LEU A 110 8.90 0.46 -8.88
C LEU A 110 8.03 0.30 -10.12
N ASP A 111 7.89 1.36 -10.85
CA ASP A 111 7.21 1.36 -12.14
C ASP A 111 8.22 1.54 -13.26
N VAL A 112 8.07 0.74 -14.30
CA VAL A 112 8.94 0.79 -15.48
C VAL A 112 8.08 0.71 -16.72
N ALA A 113 8.30 1.61 -17.67
CA ALA A 113 7.67 1.55 -18.97
C ALA A 113 8.69 1.83 -20.09
N TYR A 114 8.41 1.28 -21.24
CA TYR A 114 9.14 1.55 -22.47
C TYR A 114 8.15 1.92 -23.56
N GLN A 115 8.30 3.12 -24.09
CA GLN A 115 7.50 3.64 -25.20
C GLN A 115 8.34 3.67 -26.47
N LYS A 116 7.79 3.12 -27.54
CA LYS A 116 8.31 3.22 -28.88
C LYS A 116 7.15 3.58 -29.81
N GLY A 117 7.30 4.68 -30.54
CA GLY A 117 6.33 5.16 -31.51
C GLY A 117 6.14 4.23 -32.70
#